data_31009477cb78a89f0d1bc85170d260b2
#
_entry.id   31009477cb78a89f0d1bc85170d260b2
#
_cell.length_a   1.000
_cell.length_b   1.000
_cell.length_c   1.000
_cell.angle_alpha   90.00
_cell.angle_beta   90.00
_cell.angle_gamma   90.00
#
_symmetry.space_group_name_H-M   'P 1'
#
loop_
_entity.id
_entity.type
_entity.pdbx_description
1 polymer ?
#
loop_
_entity_poly.entity_id
_entity_poly.type
_entity_poly.pdbx_seq_one_letter_code
_entity_poly.pdbx_strand_id
1 'polypeptide(L)'
;MPAGHPYTRAITDELAVELRSDPPPPGAAPGQWWPPQVLLPAWLDAHADEIDLVHVHFGSESYSADELAATLDALHRLDLPLVYTVHDLENPQLTDQSTHRAALGVLIGGATEVTTLTPATAAEVERDYGRASVVIPHPTLVEGAALPVGRPHSTTRVGVHLRDLRPNIDGVGTTATLVRAVADLRAGGAQVEAVVRLNENVRDLAAAASIHAIAGGADGVTLERSARLDDDALATWLSDLDACVLPYSHGTHSGWAELCYDLAVPVVGTRVGHVAAQHPADFHAFHVGDPVSLERAIVDATAPGWSVPGSAARGAEVARRRIERLDERARVREAHVALYRRSLRTEHAA
;
A
#
# COMPACT_ATOMS: atom_id res chain seq x y z
N MET A 1 3.05 -6.40 13.92
CA MET A 1 2.67 -7.09 12.66
C MET A 1 3.04 -8.56 12.78
N PRO A 2 2.31 -9.49 12.21
CA PRO A 2 2.72 -10.89 12.26
C PRO A 2 4.04 -11.10 11.49
N ALA A 3 4.94 -11.93 12.02
CA ALA A 3 6.22 -12.24 11.41
C ALA A 3 6.09 -12.74 9.95
N GLY A 4 4.99 -13.44 9.65
CA GLY A 4 4.69 -13.93 8.31
C GLY A 4 4.18 -12.90 7.30
N HIS A 5 3.97 -11.64 7.69
CA HIS A 5 3.51 -10.60 6.76
C HIS A 5 4.59 -10.30 5.70
N PRO A 6 4.23 -10.21 4.39
CA PRO A 6 5.21 -9.99 3.32
C PRO A 6 6.11 -8.77 3.55
N TYR A 7 5.55 -7.65 4.04
CA TYR A 7 6.33 -6.46 4.35
C TYR A 7 7.36 -6.73 5.46
N THR A 8 6.96 -7.39 6.56
CA THR A 8 7.88 -7.73 7.67
C THR A 8 9.05 -8.58 7.18
N ARG A 9 8.78 -9.64 6.40
CA ARG A 9 9.83 -10.48 5.78
C ARG A 9 10.72 -9.68 4.83
N ALA A 10 10.14 -8.74 4.07
CA ALA A 10 10.90 -7.96 3.11
C ALA A 10 11.92 -7.03 3.75
N ILE A 11 11.61 -6.45 4.93
CA ILE A 11 12.47 -5.51 5.65
C ILE A 11 13.43 -6.19 6.65
N THR A 12 13.22 -7.48 6.98
CA THR A 12 14.02 -8.19 7.98
C THR A 12 15.24 -8.82 7.36
N ASP A 13 16.41 -8.56 7.97
CA ASP A 13 17.63 -9.33 7.76
C ASP A 13 17.72 -10.41 8.83
N GLU A 14 17.40 -11.65 8.45
CA GLU A 14 17.35 -12.79 9.36
C GLU A 14 18.72 -13.19 9.95
N LEU A 15 19.83 -12.68 9.38
CA LEU A 15 21.17 -12.87 9.93
C LEU A 15 21.48 -11.88 11.04
N ALA A 16 20.79 -10.76 11.09
CA ALA A 16 21.04 -9.67 12.05
C ALA A 16 19.91 -9.48 13.07
N VAL A 17 18.71 -9.97 12.78
CA VAL A 17 17.48 -9.74 13.58
C VAL A 17 16.72 -11.04 13.75
N GLU A 18 16.48 -11.44 14.99
CA GLU A 18 15.53 -12.49 15.33
C GLU A 18 14.13 -11.87 15.44
N LEU A 19 13.22 -12.32 14.58
CA LEU A 19 11.86 -11.81 14.53
C LEU A 19 10.95 -12.64 15.44
N ARG A 20 10.50 -12.06 16.55
CA ARG A 20 9.48 -12.65 17.43
C ARG A 20 8.09 -12.43 16.85
N SER A 21 7.33 -13.49 16.75
CA SER A 21 5.93 -13.43 16.31
C SER A 21 5.05 -12.86 17.40
N ASP A 22 4.26 -11.83 17.05
CA ASP A 22 3.13 -11.41 17.87
C ASP A 22 2.09 -12.55 17.93
N PRO A 23 1.70 -13.05 19.11
CA PRO A 23 0.78 -14.18 19.21
C PRO A 23 -0.63 -13.78 18.75
N PRO A 24 -1.43 -14.72 18.24
CA PRO A 24 -2.82 -14.44 17.92
C PRO A 24 -3.60 -14.08 19.20
N PRO A 25 -4.59 -13.17 19.13
CA PRO A 25 -5.43 -12.85 20.26
C PRO A 25 -6.16 -14.10 20.82
N PRO A 26 -6.47 -14.16 22.11
CA PRO A 26 -7.25 -15.25 22.67
C PRO A 26 -8.58 -15.44 21.94
N GLY A 27 -8.87 -16.65 21.47
CA GLY A 27 -10.09 -16.96 20.72
C GLY A 27 -10.10 -16.49 19.27
N ALA A 28 -8.96 -16.08 18.72
CA ALA A 28 -8.84 -15.62 17.35
C ALA A 28 -9.23 -16.68 16.31
N ALA A 29 -9.85 -16.24 15.22
CA ALA A 29 -10.08 -17.10 14.06
C ALA A 29 -8.75 -17.42 13.34
N PRO A 30 -8.67 -18.53 12.58
CA PRO A 30 -7.47 -18.86 11.81
C PRO A 30 -7.01 -17.70 10.93
N GLY A 31 -5.75 -17.27 11.07
CA GLY A 31 -5.17 -16.14 10.33
C GLY A 31 -5.48 -14.75 10.89
N GLN A 32 -6.26 -14.64 11.96
CA GLN A 32 -6.48 -13.39 12.66
C GLN A 32 -5.28 -13.08 13.56
N TRP A 33 -4.67 -11.89 13.37
CA TRP A 33 -3.51 -11.41 14.13
C TRP A 33 -3.77 -10.12 14.90
N TRP A 34 -4.96 -9.53 14.73
CA TRP A 34 -5.37 -8.29 15.39
C TRP A 34 -6.48 -8.56 16.43
N PRO A 35 -6.54 -7.82 17.54
CA PRO A 35 -5.59 -6.75 17.93
C PRO A 35 -4.20 -7.30 18.28
N PRO A 36 -3.09 -6.57 17.97
CA PRO A 36 -1.73 -6.99 18.30
C PRO A 36 -1.52 -7.13 19.80
N GLN A 37 -1.09 -8.28 20.27
CA GLN A 37 -0.91 -8.56 21.70
C GLN A 37 0.30 -7.81 22.28
N VAL A 38 1.33 -7.56 21.47
CA VAL A 38 2.52 -6.80 21.85
C VAL A 38 2.21 -5.34 22.29
N LEU A 39 1.04 -4.81 21.95
CA LEU A 39 0.58 -3.50 22.41
C LEU A 39 -0.17 -3.53 23.75
N LEU A 40 -0.23 -4.67 24.43
CA LEU A 40 -0.82 -4.79 25.75
C LEU A 40 0.27 -4.69 26.82
N PRO A 41 0.18 -3.77 27.81
CA PRO A 41 1.14 -3.66 28.91
C PRO A 41 1.40 -5.00 29.62
N ALA A 42 0.34 -5.79 29.88
CA ALA A 42 0.47 -7.10 30.54
C ALA A 42 1.27 -8.11 29.71
N TRP A 43 1.18 -8.04 28.38
CA TRP A 43 1.99 -8.89 27.51
C TRP A 43 3.46 -8.46 27.55
N LEU A 44 3.74 -7.17 27.49
CA LEU A 44 5.09 -6.62 27.62
C LEU A 44 5.74 -6.98 28.95
N ASP A 45 5.00 -6.85 30.06
CA ASP A 45 5.49 -7.25 31.38
C ASP A 45 5.89 -8.72 31.47
N ALA A 46 5.15 -9.60 30.76
CA ALA A 46 5.40 -11.03 30.79
C ALA A 46 6.55 -11.49 29.85
N HIS A 47 6.94 -10.67 28.85
CA HIS A 47 7.87 -11.08 27.79
C HIS A 47 9.03 -10.10 27.58
N ALA A 48 9.23 -9.12 28.48
CA ALA A 48 10.28 -8.11 28.34
C ALA A 48 11.68 -8.71 28.20
N ASP A 49 11.97 -9.79 28.94
CA ASP A 49 13.25 -10.49 28.91
C ASP A 49 13.51 -11.27 27.60
N GLU A 50 12.51 -11.37 26.73
CA GLU A 50 12.57 -12.13 25.48
C GLU A 50 12.76 -11.27 24.23
N ILE A 51 12.69 -9.93 24.36
CA ILE A 51 12.73 -8.97 23.25
C ILE A 51 13.65 -7.80 23.58
N ASP A 52 14.32 -7.27 22.56
CA ASP A 52 15.21 -6.12 22.69
C ASP A 52 14.53 -4.79 22.31
N LEU A 53 13.52 -4.84 21.43
CA LEU A 53 12.76 -3.69 20.96
C LEU A 53 11.40 -4.10 20.38
N VAL A 54 10.49 -3.15 20.28
CA VAL A 54 9.21 -3.32 19.60
C VAL A 54 9.18 -2.46 18.34
N HIS A 55 8.77 -3.05 17.20
CA HIS A 55 8.56 -2.31 15.96
C HIS A 55 7.08 -2.41 15.52
N VAL A 56 6.38 -1.28 15.56
CA VAL A 56 4.96 -1.18 15.19
C VAL A 56 4.82 -0.69 13.77
N HIS A 57 4.04 -1.42 12.96
CA HIS A 57 3.72 -1.09 11.57
C HIS A 57 2.21 -0.88 11.35
N PHE A 58 1.38 -1.81 11.81
CA PHE A 58 -0.08 -1.83 11.63
C PHE A 58 -0.75 -2.39 12.88
N GLY A 59 -2.09 -2.28 12.95
CA GLY A 59 -2.90 -2.87 14.01
C GLY A 59 -3.12 -1.96 15.21
N SER A 60 -2.44 -0.81 15.30
CA SER A 60 -2.63 0.17 16.36
C SER A 60 -4.02 0.78 16.37
N GLU A 61 -4.73 0.75 15.24
CA GLU A 61 -6.13 1.19 15.11
C GLU A 61 -7.12 0.35 15.93
N SER A 62 -6.68 -0.78 16.47
CA SER A 62 -7.47 -1.62 17.38
C SER A 62 -7.52 -1.08 18.82
N TYR A 63 -6.71 -0.06 19.12
CA TYR A 63 -6.54 0.51 20.46
C TYR A 63 -6.88 1.99 20.47
N SER A 64 -7.41 2.47 21.59
CA SER A 64 -7.59 3.90 21.87
C SER A 64 -6.25 4.58 22.13
N ALA A 65 -6.24 5.91 22.05
CA ALA A 65 -5.05 6.72 22.38
C ALA A 65 -4.59 6.48 23.83
N ASP A 66 -5.52 6.31 24.77
CA ASP A 66 -5.21 6.06 26.19
C ASP A 66 -4.57 4.69 26.39
N GLU A 67 -5.04 3.65 25.69
CA GLU A 67 -4.43 2.32 25.72
C GLU A 67 -3.03 2.32 25.11
N LEU A 68 -2.82 3.04 24.01
CA LEU A 68 -1.50 3.22 23.40
C LEU A 68 -0.55 4.02 24.32
N ALA A 69 -1.06 5.04 25.03
CA ALA A 69 -0.26 5.74 26.04
C ALA A 69 0.17 4.81 27.18
N ALA A 70 -0.72 3.94 27.67
CA ALA A 70 -0.36 2.92 28.65
C ALA A 70 0.67 1.91 28.12
N THR A 71 0.61 1.58 26.85
CA THR A 71 1.64 0.76 26.19
C THR A 71 3.00 1.45 26.21
N LEU A 72 3.05 2.76 25.86
CA LEU A 72 4.29 3.56 25.91
C LEU A 72 4.87 3.65 27.31
N ASP A 73 4.02 3.85 28.34
CA ASP A 73 4.43 3.86 29.75
C ASP A 73 5.05 2.50 30.16
N ALA A 74 4.47 1.39 29.68
CA ALA A 74 5.01 0.05 29.92
C ALA A 74 6.37 -0.14 29.22
N LEU A 75 6.50 0.24 27.97
CA LEU A 75 7.76 0.17 27.21
C LEU A 75 8.84 0.97 27.88
N HIS A 76 8.55 2.21 28.28
CA HIS A 76 9.49 3.07 29.00
C HIS A 76 9.93 2.47 30.35
N ARG A 77 8.99 1.96 31.13
CA ARG A 77 9.28 1.30 32.42
C ARG A 77 10.15 0.04 32.28
N LEU A 78 10.02 -0.67 31.16
CA LEU A 78 10.78 -1.90 30.85
C LEU A 78 12.07 -1.65 30.09
N ASP A 79 12.42 -0.38 29.81
CA ASP A 79 13.59 0.02 29.01
C ASP A 79 13.60 -0.62 27.61
N LEU A 80 12.40 -0.73 26.99
CA LEU A 80 12.20 -1.31 25.67
C LEU A 80 11.96 -0.21 24.63
N PRO A 81 12.87 0.01 23.66
CA PRO A 81 12.69 1.00 22.62
C PRO A 81 11.52 0.65 21.69
N LEU A 82 10.78 1.70 21.30
CA LEU A 82 9.75 1.63 20.28
C LEU A 82 10.25 2.22 18.97
N VAL A 83 10.22 1.44 17.91
CA VAL A 83 10.29 1.92 16.53
C VAL A 83 8.88 1.97 15.96
N TYR A 84 8.49 3.09 15.37
CA TYR A 84 7.18 3.22 14.73
C TYR A 84 7.31 3.58 13.25
N THR A 85 6.76 2.75 12.35
CA THR A 85 6.65 3.08 10.93
C THR A 85 5.30 3.72 10.63
N VAL A 86 5.32 4.99 10.22
CA VAL A 86 4.13 5.71 9.75
C VAL A 86 3.84 5.28 8.31
N HIS A 87 3.00 4.25 8.17
CA HIS A 87 2.52 3.79 6.87
C HIS A 87 1.43 4.69 6.32
N ASP A 88 0.51 5.11 7.19
CA ASP A 88 -0.65 5.89 6.82
C ASP A 88 -0.84 7.08 7.78
N LEU A 89 -0.87 8.30 7.24
CA LEU A 89 -1.34 9.49 7.95
C LEU A 89 -2.87 9.58 7.89
N GLU A 90 -3.46 9.02 6.84
CA GLU A 90 -4.89 8.78 6.70
C GLU A 90 -5.15 7.29 6.50
N ASN A 91 -5.83 6.66 7.46
CA ASN A 91 -6.10 5.23 7.43
C ASN A 91 -7.11 4.88 6.33
N PRO A 92 -6.74 4.05 5.34
CA PRO A 92 -7.59 3.71 4.20
C PRO A 92 -8.82 2.86 4.57
N GLN A 93 -8.90 2.36 5.79
CA GLN A 93 -10.02 1.56 6.31
C GLN A 93 -11.09 2.41 7.01
N LEU A 94 -10.81 3.69 7.28
CA LEU A 94 -11.66 4.55 8.08
C LEU A 94 -12.16 5.74 7.25
N THR A 95 -13.43 6.12 7.47
CA THR A 95 -13.99 7.38 6.97
C THR A 95 -13.70 8.53 7.92
N ASP A 96 -13.92 8.30 9.22
CA ASP A 96 -13.55 9.25 10.28
C ASP A 96 -12.12 8.96 10.74
N GLN A 97 -11.23 9.93 10.56
CA GLN A 97 -9.82 9.83 10.89
C GLN A 97 -9.47 10.31 12.32
N SER A 98 -10.44 10.73 13.11
CA SER A 98 -10.20 11.37 14.42
C SER A 98 -9.45 10.44 15.39
N THR A 99 -9.92 9.21 15.53
CA THR A 99 -9.27 8.18 16.38
C THR A 99 -7.89 7.82 15.87
N HIS A 100 -7.74 7.69 14.55
CA HIS A 100 -6.44 7.39 13.94
C HIS A 100 -5.41 8.49 14.18
N ARG A 101 -5.81 9.77 14.02
CA ARG A 101 -4.93 10.91 14.29
C ARG A 101 -4.51 10.98 15.76
N ALA A 102 -5.42 10.67 16.69
CA ALA A 102 -5.10 10.60 18.10
C ALA A 102 -4.06 9.50 18.39
N ALA A 103 -4.23 8.31 17.82
CA ALA A 103 -3.28 7.21 17.91
C ALA A 103 -1.90 7.57 17.31
N LEU A 104 -1.88 8.23 16.15
CA LEU A 104 -0.64 8.74 15.53
C LEU A 104 0.09 9.71 16.45
N GLY A 105 -0.65 10.67 17.07
CA GLY A 105 -0.07 11.63 18.00
C GLY A 105 0.66 10.96 19.18
N VAL A 106 0.05 9.91 19.73
CA VAL A 106 0.64 9.12 20.83
C VAL A 106 1.88 8.36 20.35
N LEU A 107 1.74 7.56 19.29
CA LEU A 107 2.83 6.69 18.82
C LEU A 107 4.02 7.49 18.27
N ILE A 108 3.79 8.52 17.45
CA ILE A 108 4.85 9.37 16.90
C ILE A 108 5.55 10.15 18.04
N GLY A 109 4.76 10.64 19.02
CA GLY A 109 5.30 11.39 20.16
C GLY A 109 6.17 10.53 21.07
N GLY A 110 5.75 9.28 21.32
CA GLY A 110 6.41 8.39 22.30
C GLY A 110 7.41 7.40 21.70
N ALA A 111 7.49 7.26 20.37
CA ALA A 111 8.46 6.35 19.77
C ALA A 111 9.91 6.82 19.96
N THR A 112 10.83 5.88 20.23
CA THR A 112 12.28 6.12 20.25
C THR A 112 12.74 6.58 18.86
N GLU A 113 12.31 5.88 17.83
CA GLU A 113 12.56 6.22 16.43
C GLU A 113 11.27 6.16 15.60
N VAL A 114 11.10 7.15 14.72
CA VAL A 114 10.00 7.21 13.76
C VAL A 114 10.55 7.03 12.36
N THR A 115 9.91 6.18 11.57
CA THR A 115 10.26 5.97 10.16
C THR A 115 9.03 6.11 9.27
N THR A 116 9.24 6.46 8.01
CA THR A 116 8.21 6.54 6.98
C THR A 116 8.77 6.19 5.60
N LEU A 117 7.92 6.13 4.57
CA LEU A 117 8.26 5.54 3.28
C LEU A 117 8.73 6.56 2.24
N THR A 118 8.37 7.86 2.39
CA THR A 118 8.72 8.90 1.42
C THR A 118 9.20 10.17 2.11
N PRO A 119 10.07 10.98 1.45
CA PRO A 119 10.48 12.28 1.98
C PRO A 119 9.29 13.24 2.20
N ALA A 120 8.26 13.15 1.36
CA ALA A 120 7.07 13.98 1.48
C ALA A 120 6.27 13.65 2.75
N THR A 121 6.13 12.37 3.09
CA THR A 121 5.51 11.95 4.36
C THR A 121 6.36 12.37 5.55
N ALA A 122 7.69 12.29 5.46
CA ALA A 122 8.59 12.73 6.54
C ALA A 122 8.41 14.23 6.83
N ALA A 123 8.31 15.05 5.80
CA ALA A 123 8.05 16.48 5.95
C ALA A 123 6.67 16.77 6.57
N GLU A 124 5.67 15.95 6.27
CA GLU A 124 4.33 16.06 6.85
C GLU A 124 4.34 15.63 8.34
N VAL A 125 5.01 14.55 8.68
CA VAL A 125 5.20 14.10 10.08
C VAL A 125 5.91 15.19 10.89
N GLU A 126 6.96 15.80 10.36
CA GLU A 126 7.67 16.88 11.03
C GLU A 126 6.79 18.13 11.23
N ARG A 127 6.04 18.51 10.20
CA ARG A 127 5.13 19.68 10.24
C ARG A 127 4.00 19.48 11.26
N ASP A 128 3.35 18.33 11.27
CA ASP A 128 2.10 18.11 11.99
C ASP A 128 2.30 17.53 13.39
N TYR A 129 3.39 16.82 13.62
CA TYR A 129 3.73 16.16 14.89
C TYR A 129 5.03 16.67 15.53
N GLY A 130 5.79 17.53 14.86
CA GLY A 130 7.06 18.08 15.38
C GLY A 130 8.16 17.03 15.55
N ARG A 131 8.07 15.89 14.85
CA ARG A 131 9.03 14.78 14.95
C ARG A 131 9.74 14.55 13.63
N ALA A 132 11.06 14.56 13.66
CA ALA A 132 11.85 14.06 12.54
C ALA A 132 11.64 12.56 12.37
N SER A 133 11.60 12.09 11.13
CA SER A 133 11.47 10.67 10.80
C SER A 133 12.52 10.23 9.79
N VAL A 134 12.95 8.97 9.91
CA VAL A 134 13.88 8.36 8.96
C VAL A 134 13.09 7.86 7.75
N VAL A 135 13.51 8.26 6.55
CA VAL A 135 12.88 7.75 5.32
C VAL A 135 13.52 6.43 4.94
N ILE A 136 12.74 5.36 4.98
CA ILE A 136 13.12 4.03 4.46
C ILE A 136 12.05 3.62 3.45
N PRO A 137 12.38 3.55 2.14
CA PRO A 137 11.39 3.32 1.10
C PRO A 137 10.72 1.95 1.22
N HIS A 138 9.55 1.82 0.59
CA HIS A 138 8.81 0.56 0.56
C HIS A 138 9.56 -0.44 -0.33
N PRO A 139 10.02 -1.59 0.20
CA PRO A 139 10.72 -2.59 -0.61
C PRO A 139 9.77 -3.31 -1.55
N THR A 140 10.30 -3.96 -2.59
CA THR A 140 9.51 -4.95 -3.33
C THR A 140 9.05 -6.07 -2.40
N LEU A 141 7.76 -6.41 -2.49
CA LEU A 141 7.18 -7.55 -1.77
C LEU A 141 7.14 -8.81 -2.64
N VAL A 142 7.41 -8.66 -3.93
CA VAL A 142 7.35 -9.80 -4.84
C VAL A 142 8.57 -10.69 -4.61
N GLU A 143 8.30 -11.95 -4.30
CA GLU A 143 9.29 -13.01 -4.17
C GLU A 143 9.32 -13.82 -5.48
N GLY A 144 10.45 -14.41 -5.80
CA GLY A 144 10.61 -15.19 -7.04
C GLY A 144 11.51 -14.54 -8.09
N ALA A 145 12.04 -15.39 -8.96
CA ALA A 145 13.06 -14.98 -9.93
C ALA A 145 12.48 -14.29 -11.18
N ALA A 146 11.25 -14.61 -11.57
CA ALA A 146 10.61 -14.09 -12.76
C ALA A 146 9.26 -13.45 -12.42
N LEU A 147 9.03 -12.25 -12.98
CA LEU A 147 7.76 -11.54 -12.90
C LEU A 147 6.98 -11.71 -14.20
N PRO A 148 5.64 -11.75 -14.16
CA PRO A 148 4.84 -11.78 -15.37
C PRO A 148 5.00 -10.47 -16.17
N VAL A 149 5.00 -10.57 -17.48
CA VAL A 149 5.10 -9.43 -18.41
C VAL A 149 3.80 -9.18 -19.19
N GLY A 150 2.76 -9.98 -18.89
CA GLY A 150 1.48 -9.94 -19.56
C GLY A 150 1.44 -10.64 -20.92
N ARG A 151 0.26 -10.65 -21.53
CA ARG A 151 0.02 -11.27 -22.84
C ARG A 151 -0.20 -10.17 -23.88
N PRO A 152 0.38 -10.33 -25.09
CA PRO A 152 0.17 -9.36 -26.17
C PRO A 152 -1.31 -9.25 -26.54
N HIS A 153 -1.76 -8.03 -26.76
CA HIS A 153 -3.09 -7.70 -27.30
C HIS A 153 -3.01 -6.44 -28.18
N SER A 154 -4.04 -6.22 -28.98
CA SER A 154 -4.08 -5.10 -29.93
C SER A 154 -4.87 -3.88 -29.45
N THR A 155 -5.57 -4.03 -28.34
CA THR A 155 -6.44 -3.00 -27.75
C THR A 155 -5.83 -2.52 -26.44
N THR A 156 -5.67 -1.22 -26.26
CA THR A 156 -5.21 -0.67 -24.98
C THR A 156 -6.15 -1.07 -23.86
N ARG A 157 -5.65 -1.79 -22.87
CA ARG A 157 -6.42 -2.32 -21.74
C ARG A 157 -6.12 -1.56 -20.45
N VAL A 158 -7.13 -0.86 -19.94
CA VAL A 158 -7.03 -0.10 -18.68
C VAL A 158 -7.83 -0.84 -17.60
N GLY A 159 -7.20 -1.14 -16.47
CA GLY A 159 -7.85 -1.88 -15.39
C GLY A 159 -8.02 -1.07 -14.12
N VAL A 160 -9.16 -1.20 -13.45
CA VAL A 160 -9.38 -0.75 -12.07
C VAL A 160 -9.84 -1.91 -11.21
N HIS A 161 -9.13 -2.16 -10.11
CA HIS A 161 -9.55 -3.17 -9.14
C HIS A 161 -10.10 -2.50 -7.89
N LEU A 162 -11.41 -2.53 -7.74
CA LEU A 162 -12.15 -1.88 -6.65
C LEU A 162 -12.15 -2.69 -5.35
N ARG A 163 -11.55 -3.89 -5.37
CA ARG A 163 -11.39 -4.78 -4.20
C ARG A 163 -12.73 -5.10 -3.54
N ASP A 164 -12.82 -4.87 -2.24
CA ASP A 164 -14.00 -5.03 -1.40
C ASP A 164 -14.74 -3.71 -1.14
N LEU A 165 -14.47 -2.65 -1.92
CA LEU A 165 -15.04 -1.32 -1.76
C LEU A 165 -14.80 -0.75 -0.35
N ARG A 166 -13.54 -0.84 0.12
CA ARG A 166 -13.17 -0.22 1.40
C ARG A 166 -13.33 1.31 1.34
N PRO A 167 -13.40 2.00 2.49
CA PRO A 167 -13.77 3.43 2.55
C PRO A 167 -12.96 4.37 1.66
N ASN A 168 -11.68 4.10 1.41
CA ASN A 168 -10.85 4.96 0.57
C ASN A 168 -10.97 4.67 -0.94
N ILE A 169 -11.85 3.75 -1.37
CA ILE A 169 -12.07 3.43 -2.77
C ILE A 169 -13.32 4.17 -3.28
N ASP A 170 -13.13 5.19 -4.10
CA ASP A 170 -14.24 5.79 -4.84
C ASP A 170 -14.57 4.94 -6.08
N GLY A 171 -15.28 3.84 -5.84
CA GLY A 171 -15.62 2.90 -6.90
C GLY A 171 -16.67 3.43 -7.86
N VAL A 172 -17.69 4.13 -7.36
CA VAL A 172 -18.80 4.63 -8.17
C VAL A 172 -18.35 5.78 -9.08
N GLY A 173 -17.74 6.81 -8.48
CA GLY A 173 -17.25 7.98 -9.21
C GLY A 173 -16.20 7.62 -10.25
N THR A 174 -15.24 6.75 -9.87
CA THR A 174 -14.20 6.27 -10.78
C THR A 174 -14.78 5.45 -11.93
N THR A 175 -15.72 4.54 -11.67
CA THR A 175 -16.34 3.75 -12.74
C THR A 175 -17.11 4.64 -13.71
N ALA A 176 -17.88 5.61 -13.21
CA ALA A 176 -18.62 6.54 -14.06
C ALA A 176 -17.67 7.38 -14.95
N THR A 177 -16.57 7.87 -14.36
CA THR A 177 -15.55 8.63 -15.09
C THR A 177 -14.87 7.77 -16.15
N LEU A 178 -14.53 6.52 -15.82
CA LEU A 178 -13.86 5.58 -16.71
C LEU A 178 -14.73 5.18 -17.89
N VAL A 179 -16.02 4.88 -17.65
CA VAL A 179 -16.99 4.56 -18.73
C VAL A 179 -17.07 5.71 -19.74
N ARG A 180 -17.14 6.95 -19.28
CA ARG A 180 -17.17 8.13 -20.15
C ARG A 180 -15.86 8.31 -20.92
N ALA A 181 -14.73 8.26 -20.25
CA ALA A 181 -13.41 8.41 -20.89
C ALA A 181 -13.17 7.34 -21.96
N VAL A 182 -13.54 6.08 -21.69
CA VAL A 182 -13.43 4.99 -22.69
C VAL A 182 -14.35 5.25 -23.87
N ALA A 183 -15.60 5.67 -23.65
CA ALA A 183 -16.54 5.98 -24.73
C ALA A 183 -16.02 7.13 -25.61
N ASP A 184 -15.50 8.20 -25.02
CA ASP A 184 -14.98 9.37 -25.74
C ASP A 184 -13.70 9.03 -26.52
N LEU A 185 -12.76 8.27 -25.93
CA LEU A 185 -11.57 7.77 -26.63
C LEU A 185 -11.92 6.88 -27.83
N ARG A 186 -12.90 5.96 -27.67
CA ARG A 186 -13.37 5.08 -28.75
C ARG A 186 -14.07 5.87 -29.85
N ALA A 187 -14.87 6.86 -29.50
CA ALA A 187 -15.49 7.78 -30.47
C ALA A 187 -14.44 8.58 -31.26
N GLY A 188 -13.29 8.87 -30.64
CA GLY A 188 -12.12 9.45 -31.30
C GLY A 188 -11.29 8.45 -32.13
N GLY A 189 -11.71 7.18 -32.23
CA GLY A 189 -11.06 6.14 -33.03
C GLY A 189 -10.00 5.31 -32.29
N ALA A 190 -9.77 5.54 -30.98
CA ALA A 190 -8.82 4.76 -30.20
C ALA A 190 -9.35 3.33 -29.96
N GLN A 191 -8.44 2.35 -30.06
CA GLN A 191 -8.75 0.97 -29.67
C GLN A 191 -8.44 0.83 -28.17
N VAL A 192 -9.44 1.08 -27.33
CA VAL A 192 -9.30 1.04 -25.86
C VAL A 192 -10.46 0.26 -25.23
N GLU A 193 -10.15 -0.49 -24.19
CA GLU A 193 -11.11 -1.19 -23.33
C GLU A 193 -10.77 -0.98 -21.86
N ALA A 194 -11.76 -1.06 -20.99
CA ALA A 194 -11.58 -1.03 -19.55
C ALA A 194 -12.06 -2.29 -18.88
N VAL A 195 -11.37 -2.72 -17.84
CA VAL A 195 -11.77 -3.81 -16.95
C VAL A 195 -12.01 -3.24 -15.57
N VAL A 196 -13.25 -3.29 -15.10
CA VAL A 196 -13.64 -2.94 -13.73
C VAL A 196 -13.77 -4.24 -12.94
N ARG A 197 -12.92 -4.44 -11.93
CA ARG A 197 -12.92 -5.66 -11.14
C ARG A 197 -13.36 -5.42 -9.72
N LEU A 198 -14.28 -6.24 -9.23
CA LEU A 198 -14.76 -6.31 -7.84
C LEU A 198 -14.50 -7.70 -7.25
N ASN A 199 -14.24 -7.76 -5.95
CA ASN A 199 -14.33 -9.02 -5.23
C ASN A 199 -15.81 -9.47 -5.14
N GLU A 200 -16.05 -10.77 -4.99
CA GLU A 200 -17.40 -11.32 -4.74
C GLU A 200 -18.00 -10.74 -3.47
N ASN A 201 -17.20 -10.69 -2.39
CA ASN A 201 -17.60 -10.12 -1.13
C ASN A 201 -17.12 -8.66 -1.06
N VAL A 202 -18.07 -7.74 -0.97
CA VAL A 202 -17.82 -6.30 -0.85
C VAL A 202 -18.48 -5.75 0.40
N ARG A 203 -17.92 -4.69 0.95
CA ARG A 203 -18.44 -4.02 2.17
C ARG A 203 -19.67 -3.16 1.86
N ASP A 204 -19.68 -2.52 0.68
CA ASP A 204 -20.75 -1.61 0.24
C ASP A 204 -21.52 -2.22 -0.92
N LEU A 205 -22.67 -2.84 -0.61
CA LEU A 205 -23.56 -3.46 -1.59
C LEU A 205 -24.28 -2.43 -2.47
N ALA A 206 -24.56 -1.22 -1.95
CA ALA A 206 -25.21 -0.17 -2.71
C ALA A 206 -24.25 0.41 -3.76
N ALA A 207 -23.00 0.66 -3.39
CA ALA A 207 -21.96 1.05 -4.32
C ALA A 207 -21.73 -0.03 -5.39
N ALA A 208 -21.67 -1.31 -5.02
CA ALA A 208 -21.52 -2.42 -5.96
C ALA A 208 -22.69 -2.49 -6.98
N ALA A 209 -23.93 -2.29 -6.52
CA ALA A 209 -25.11 -2.23 -7.41
C ALA A 209 -25.02 -1.04 -8.38
N SER A 210 -24.58 0.13 -7.89
CA SER A 210 -24.38 1.32 -8.72
C SER A 210 -23.30 1.09 -9.79
N ILE A 211 -22.17 0.50 -9.41
CA ILE A 211 -21.07 0.15 -10.32
C ILE A 211 -21.58 -0.83 -11.39
N HIS A 212 -22.37 -1.83 -10.99
CA HIS A 212 -22.95 -2.77 -11.95
C HIS A 212 -23.89 -2.07 -12.95
N ALA A 213 -24.72 -1.14 -12.48
CA ALA A 213 -25.61 -0.37 -13.33
C ALA A 213 -24.85 0.56 -14.30
N ILE A 214 -23.74 1.15 -13.88
CA ILE A 214 -22.92 2.06 -14.69
C ILE A 214 -22.07 1.29 -15.73
N ALA A 215 -21.39 0.22 -15.32
CA ALA A 215 -20.50 -0.54 -16.18
C ALA A 215 -21.23 -1.60 -17.03
N GLY A 216 -22.39 -2.08 -16.56
CA GLY A 216 -23.14 -3.15 -17.21
C GLY A 216 -23.70 -2.71 -18.56
N GLY A 217 -23.15 -3.29 -19.65
CA GLY A 217 -23.54 -2.97 -21.01
C GLY A 217 -22.89 -1.72 -21.60
N ALA A 218 -21.98 -1.06 -20.90
CA ALA A 218 -21.18 0.04 -21.46
C ALA A 218 -20.19 -0.50 -22.51
N ASP A 219 -20.20 0.11 -23.70
CA ASP A 219 -19.33 -0.33 -24.79
C ASP A 219 -17.85 -0.13 -24.42
N GLY A 220 -17.04 -1.17 -24.66
CA GLY A 220 -15.62 -1.18 -24.31
C GLY A 220 -15.33 -1.32 -22.80
N VAL A 221 -16.33 -1.64 -21.97
CA VAL A 221 -16.12 -1.83 -20.53
C VAL A 221 -16.60 -3.23 -20.10
N THR A 222 -15.72 -3.97 -19.44
CA THR A 222 -16.02 -5.27 -18.85
C THR A 222 -16.06 -5.16 -17.33
N LEU A 223 -17.15 -5.65 -16.73
CA LEU A 223 -17.25 -5.79 -15.28
C LEU A 223 -16.96 -7.23 -14.87
N GLU A 224 -15.90 -7.42 -14.11
CA GLU A 224 -15.51 -8.71 -13.51
C GLU A 224 -15.90 -8.75 -12.04
N ARG A 225 -16.52 -9.83 -11.62
CA ARG A 225 -16.76 -10.13 -10.20
C ARG A 225 -16.32 -11.54 -9.89
N SER A 226 -15.37 -11.69 -8.96
CA SER A 226 -14.78 -12.98 -8.65
C SER A 226 -14.20 -12.99 -7.24
N ALA A 227 -13.79 -14.17 -6.78
CA ALA A 227 -13.06 -14.33 -5.54
C ALA A 227 -11.83 -13.39 -5.48
N ARG A 228 -11.38 -13.07 -4.27
CA ARG A 228 -10.13 -12.34 -4.06
C ARG A 228 -8.98 -13.07 -4.75
N LEU A 229 -8.20 -12.34 -5.53
CA LEU A 229 -6.98 -12.86 -6.11
C LEU A 229 -5.92 -13.09 -5.03
N ASP A 230 -5.18 -14.18 -5.13
CA ASP A 230 -3.90 -14.31 -4.46
C ASP A 230 -2.83 -13.40 -5.12
N ASP A 231 -1.64 -13.37 -4.55
CA ASP A 231 -0.60 -12.43 -5.00
C ASP A 231 -0.11 -12.75 -6.43
N ASP A 232 -0.01 -14.03 -6.81
CA ASP A 232 0.41 -14.45 -8.15
C ASP A 232 -0.66 -14.15 -9.21
N ALA A 233 -1.92 -14.45 -8.91
CA ALA A 233 -3.03 -14.14 -9.78
C ALA A 233 -3.22 -12.62 -9.94
N LEU A 234 -2.97 -11.83 -8.86
CA LEU A 234 -2.99 -10.39 -8.91
C LEU A 234 -1.87 -9.83 -9.80
N ALA A 235 -0.64 -10.31 -9.62
CA ALA A 235 0.48 -9.90 -10.46
C ALA A 235 0.22 -10.24 -11.94
N THR A 236 -0.33 -11.41 -12.22
CA THR A 236 -0.73 -11.82 -13.58
C THR A 236 -1.81 -10.90 -14.14
N TRP A 237 -2.85 -10.60 -13.38
CA TRP A 237 -3.93 -9.71 -13.81
C TRP A 237 -3.42 -8.29 -14.10
N LEU A 238 -2.57 -7.73 -13.23
CA LEU A 238 -1.97 -6.42 -13.44
C LEU A 238 -1.06 -6.41 -14.68
N SER A 239 -0.26 -7.44 -14.88
CA SER A 239 0.68 -7.50 -16.01
C SER A 239 -0.01 -7.53 -17.38
N ASP A 240 -1.27 -7.97 -17.45
CA ASP A 240 -2.11 -7.95 -18.66
C ASP A 240 -2.71 -6.54 -18.97
N LEU A 241 -2.41 -5.52 -18.15
CA LEU A 241 -2.88 -4.15 -18.34
C LEU A 241 -1.81 -3.25 -18.96
N ASP A 242 -2.24 -2.31 -19.81
CA ASP A 242 -1.39 -1.19 -20.26
C ASP A 242 -1.29 -0.10 -19.20
N ALA A 243 -2.34 0.10 -18.40
CA ALA A 243 -2.33 1.01 -17.26
C ALA A 243 -3.31 0.54 -16.16
N CYS A 244 -2.95 0.81 -14.91
CA CYS A 244 -3.77 0.51 -13.73
C CYS A 244 -4.34 1.80 -13.14
N VAL A 245 -5.67 1.86 -12.96
CA VAL A 245 -6.34 2.97 -12.29
C VAL A 245 -6.40 2.73 -10.79
N LEU A 246 -5.90 3.69 -10.00
CA LEU A 246 -5.98 3.68 -8.55
C LEU A 246 -7.04 4.70 -8.08
N PRO A 247 -8.22 4.23 -7.59
CA PRO A 247 -9.41 5.04 -7.35
C PRO A 247 -9.48 5.57 -5.92
N TYR A 248 -8.39 6.10 -5.37
CA TYR A 248 -8.34 6.48 -3.97
C TYR A 248 -8.96 7.85 -3.70
N SER A 249 -9.75 7.96 -2.62
CA SER A 249 -10.28 9.21 -2.09
C SER A 249 -9.44 9.77 -0.93
N HIS A 250 -8.73 8.91 -0.21
CA HIS A 250 -7.78 9.25 0.86
C HIS A 250 -6.77 8.12 1.07
N GLY A 251 -5.73 8.38 1.87
CA GLY A 251 -4.64 7.47 2.17
C GLY A 251 -3.28 8.15 1.99
N THR A 252 -2.19 7.46 2.33
CA THR A 252 -0.85 8.07 2.30
C THR A 252 0.05 7.41 1.27
N HIS A 253 0.20 6.10 1.33
CA HIS A 253 0.99 5.30 0.40
C HIS A 253 0.16 4.17 -0.20
N SER A 254 0.69 3.51 -1.23
CA SER A 254 0.02 2.39 -1.88
C SER A 254 0.97 1.25 -2.22
N GLY A 255 0.79 0.10 -1.58
CA GLY A 255 1.47 -1.14 -1.99
C GLY A 255 1.10 -1.59 -3.41
N TRP A 256 -0.06 -1.13 -3.93
CA TRP A 256 -0.44 -1.37 -5.33
C TRP A 256 0.37 -0.53 -6.30
N ALA A 257 0.70 0.72 -5.94
CA ALA A 257 1.61 1.54 -6.75
C ALA A 257 3.00 0.89 -6.84
N GLU A 258 3.48 0.30 -5.73
CA GLU A 258 4.73 -0.46 -5.70
C GLU A 258 4.68 -1.70 -6.59
N LEU A 259 3.60 -2.50 -6.50
CA LEU A 259 3.42 -3.68 -7.34
C LEU A 259 3.29 -3.31 -8.82
N CYS A 260 2.56 -2.25 -9.15
CA CYS A 260 2.48 -1.74 -10.51
C CYS A 260 3.86 -1.33 -11.04
N TYR A 261 4.67 -0.65 -10.22
CA TYR A 261 6.04 -0.33 -10.58
C TYR A 261 6.88 -1.57 -10.84
N ASP A 262 6.86 -2.56 -9.93
CA ASP A 262 7.58 -3.83 -10.09
C ASP A 262 7.23 -4.55 -11.41
N LEU A 263 5.97 -4.46 -11.85
CA LEU A 263 5.45 -5.08 -13.08
C LEU A 263 5.57 -4.20 -14.33
N ALA A 264 6.16 -3.02 -14.22
CA ALA A 264 6.20 -2.00 -15.27
C ALA A 264 4.80 -1.64 -15.82
N VAL A 265 3.81 -1.53 -14.95
CA VAL A 265 2.44 -1.09 -15.26
C VAL A 265 2.28 0.36 -14.80
N PRO A 266 2.09 1.33 -15.71
CA PRO A 266 1.87 2.72 -15.33
C PRO A 266 0.61 2.88 -14.47
N VAL A 267 0.68 3.82 -13.53
CA VAL A 267 -0.45 4.14 -12.66
C VAL A 267 -1.17 5.38 -13.15
N VAL A 268 -2.48 5.27 -13.33
CA VAL A 268 -3.41 6.39 -13.50
C VAL A 268 -4.15 6.57 -12.19
N GLY A 269 -3.91 7.66 -11.46
CA GLY A 269 -4.42 7.77 -10.07
C GLY A 269 -4.87 9.16 -9.69
N THR A 270 -5.69 9.24 -8.65
CA THR A 270 -6.03 10.50 -7.99
C THR A 270 -4.84 11.01 -7.17
N ARG A 271 -4.66 12.34 -7.07
CA ARG A 271 -3.61 12.94 -6.24
C ARG A 271 -4.02 12.90 -4.77
N VAL A 272 -3.80 11.75 -4.14
CA VAL A 272 -4.14 11.48 -2.74
C VAL A 272 -2.86 11.16 -1.97
N GLY A 273 -2.69 11.78 -0.82
CA GLY A 273 -1.52 11.61 0.02
C GLY A 273 -0.21 11.72 -0.75
N HIS A 274 0.65 10.75 -0.58
CA HIS A 274 1.98 10.71 -1.20
C HIS A 274 2.15 9.56 -2.21
N VAL A 275 1.04 8.97 -2.70
CA VAL A 275 1.08 7.86 -3.67
C VAL A 275 1.84 8.24 -4.94
N ALA A 276 1.61 9.45 -5.48
CA ALA A 276 2.33 9.94 -6.65
C ALA A 276 3.85 10.14 -6.42
N ALA A 277 4.27 10.34 -5.16
CA ALA A 277 5.67 10.53 -4.82
C ALA A 277 6.47 9.22 -4.73
N GLN A 278 5.79 8.07 -4.68
CA GLN A 278 6.45 6.77 -4.66
C GLN A 278 7.19 6.52 -5.99
N HIS A 279 6.51 6.70 -7.12
CA HIS A 279 7.06 6.52 -8.48
C HIS A 279 6.56 7.64 -9.40
N PRO A 280 7.07 8.87 -9.28
CA PRO A 280 6.49 10.05 -9.95
C PRO A 280 6.55 10.00 -11.47
N ALA A 281 7.52 9.28 -12.05
CA ALA A 281 7.64 9.12 -13.50
C ALA A 281 6.58 8.18 -14.10
N ASP A 282 6.00 7.29 -13.29
CA ASP A 282 5.02 6.30 -13.71
C ASP A 282 3.59 6.65 -13.25
N PHE A 283 3.42 7.81 -12.60
CA PHE A 283 2.14 8.24 -12.06
C PHE A 283 1.52 9.35 -12.90
N HIS A 284 0.35 9.07 -13.47
CA HIS A 284 -0.43 9.99 -14.30
C HIS A 284 -1.72 10.37 -13.57
N ALA A 285 -1.84 11.66 -13.23
CA ALA A 285 -2.94 12.13 -12.41
C ALA A 285 -4.23 12.35 -13.20
N PHE A 286 -5.37 11.99 -12.57
CA PHE A 286 -6.69 12.36 -13.04
C PHE A 286 -7.59 12.86 -11.88
N HIS A 287 -8.75 13.41 -12.21
CA HIS A 287 -9.78 13.82 -11.27
C HIS A 287 -11.05 13.01 -11.48
N VAL A 288 -11.62 12.46 -10.41
CA VAL A 288 -12.92 11.79 -10.46
C VAL A 288 -13.99 12.80 -10.86
N GLY A 289 -14.87 12.41 -11.79
CA GLY A 289 -15.86 13.29 -12.39
C GLY A 289 -15.38 14.10 -13.59
N ASP A 290 -14.09 14.02 -13.95
CA ASP A 290 -13.51 14.67 -15.13
C ASP A 290 -12.97 13.63 -16.13
N PRO A 291 -13.80 13.15 -17.08
CA PRO A 291 -13.40 12.18 -18.09
C PRO A 291 -12.22 12.66 -18.95
N VAL A 292 -12.14 13.95 -19.27
CA VAL A 292 -11.08 14.50 -20.12
C VAL A 292 -9.71 14.40 -19.42
N SER A 293 -9.67 14.64 -18.09
CA SER A 293 -8.44 14.42 -17.32
C SER A 293 -8.01 12.96 -17.30
N LEU A 294 -8.98 12.03 -17.23
CA LEU A 294 -8.71 10.60 -17.26
C LEU A 294 -8.25 10.13 -18.64
N GLU A 295 -8.88 10.59 -19.72
CA GLU A 295 -8.44 10.32 -21.11
C GLU A 295 -6.97 10.72 -21.31
N ARG A 296 -6.61 11.94 -20.93
CA ARG A 296 -5.23 12.42 -21.01
C ARG A 296 -4.28 11.55 -20.22
N ALA A 297 -4.63 11.23 -18.97
CA ALA A 297 -3.81 10.38 -18.12
C ALA A 297 -3.62 8.97 -18.71
N ILE A 298 -4.65 8.38 -19.31
CA ILE A 298 -4.56 7.08 -20.02
C ILE A 298 -3.61 7.20 -21.21
N VAL A 299 -3.77 8.21 -22.06
CA VAL A 299 -2.93 8.42 -23.25
C VAL A 299 -1.47 8.59 -22.83
N ASP A 300 -1.20 9.43 -21.83
CA ASP A 300 0.16 9.68 -21.35
C ASP A 300 0.77 8.42 -20.71
N ALA A 301 0.00 7.66 -19.95
CA ALA A 301 0.43 6.42 -19.30
C ALA A 301 0.78 5.32 -20.31
N THR A 302 0.05 5.25 -21.41
CA THR A 302 0.22 4.18 -22.43
C THR A 302 1.13 4.60 -23.61
N ALA A 303 1.62 5.83 -23.64
CA ALA A 303 2.54 6.31 -24.66
C ALA A 303 3.92 5.61 -24.68
N PRO A 304 4.56 5.25 -23.55
CA PRO A 304 5.82 4.54 -23.57
C PRO A 304 5.68 3.13 -24.16
N GLY A 305 6.59 2.75 -25.06
CA GLY A 305 6.55 1.42 -25.67
C GLY A 305 6.68 0.24 -24.69
N TRP A 306 7.23 0.47 -23.50
CA TRP A 306 7.29 -0.53 -22.42
C TRP A 306 5.95 -0.71 -21.68
N SER A 307 4.96 0.14 -21.87
CA SER A 307 3.63 -0.05 -21.28
C SER A 307 2.82 -1.18 -21.92
N VAL A 308 3.24 -1.68 -23.09
CA VAL A 308 2.51 -2.71 -23.84
C VAL A 308 2.76 -4.11 -23.27
N PRO A 309 1.73 -4.81 -22.75
CA PRO A 309 1.86 -6.17 -22.22
C PRO A 309 2.43 -7.16 -23.21
N GLY A 310 3.28 -8.07 -22.72
CA GLY A 310 3.90 -9.12 -23.53
C GLY A 310 4.94 -8.64 -24.56
N SER A 311 5.21 -7.34 -24.65
CA SER A 311 6.24 -6.81 -25.54
C SER A 311 7.66 -7.07 -25.03
N ALA A 312 8.63 -7.13 -25.93
CA ALA A 312 10.04 -7.23 -25.55
C ALA A 312 10.48 -6.00 -24.71
N ALA A 313 9.92 -4.82 -24.98
CA ALA A 313 10.20 -3.60 -24.23
C ALA A 313 9.67 -3.70 -22.78
N ARG A 314 8.45 -4.23 -22.57
CA ARG A 314 7.92 -4.51 -21.22
C ARG A 314 8.82 -5.52 -20.50
N GLY A 315 9.21 -6.61 -21.16
CA GLY A 315 10.08 -7.61 -20.57
C GLY A 315 11.43 -7.05 -20.13
N ALA A 316 12.04 -6.19 -20.95
CA ALA A 316 13.31 -5.53 -20.62
C ALA A 316 13.14 -4.55 -19.43
N GLU A 317 12.05 -3.80 -19.40
CA GLU A 317 11.77 -2.85 -18.31
C GLU A 317 11.49 -3.57 -16.97
N VAL A 318 10.69 -4.64 -16.98
CA VAL A 318 10.46 -5.48 -15.80
C VAL A 318 11.78 -6.03 -15.27
N ALA A 319 12.64 -6.56 -16.15
CA ALA A 319 13.94 -7.11 -15.75
C ALA A 319 14.85 -6.02 -15.14
N ARG A 320 14.89 -4.83 -15.73
CA ARG A 320 15.66 -3.69 -15.22
C ARG A 320 15.18 -3.28 -13.82
N ARG A 321 13.85 -3.04 -13.67
CA ARG A 321 13.25 -2.67 -12.38
C ARG A 321 13.46 -3.75 -11.34
N ARG A 322 13.39 -5.00 -11.72
CA ARG A 322 13.61 -6.12 -10.79
C ARG A 322 14.99 -6.05 -10.14
N ILE A 323 16.04 -5.76 -10.90
CA ILE A 323 17.40 -5.60 -10.37
C ILE A 323 17.45 -4.45 -9.38
N GLU A 324 16.94 -3.27 -9.77
CA GLU A 324 16.92 -2.07 -8.92
C GLU A 324 16.16 -2.31 -7.61
N ARG A 325 15.01 -2.98 -7.67
CA ARG A 325 14.16 -3.25 -6.50
C ARG A 325 14.76 -4.31 -5.56
N LEU A 326 15.51 -5.26 -6.09
CA LEU A 326 16.26 -6.20 -5.23
C LEU A 326 17.40 -5.51 -4.50
N ASP A 327 18.14 -4.63 -5.18
CA ASP A 327 19.20 -3.83 -4.56
C ASP A 327 18.62 -2.85 -3.53
N GLU A 328 17.46 -2.25 -3.82
CA GLU A 328 16.75 -1.40 -2.86
C GLU A 328 16.30 -2.18 -1.63
N ARG A 329 15.74 -3.40 -1.80
CA ARG A 329 15.34 -4.26 -0.69
C ARG A 329 16.54 -4.62 0.21
N ALA A 330 17.72 -4.84 -0.35
CA ALA A 330 18.92 -5.04 0.44
C ALA A 330 19.27 -3.80 1.29
N ARG A 331 19.27 -2.61 0.68
CA ARG A 331 19.49 -1.34 1.39
C ARG A 331 18.42 -1.06 2.46
N VAL A 332 17.16 -1.41 2.20
CA VAL A 332 16.06 -1.30 3.18
C VAL A 332 16.32 -2.17 4.41
N ARG A 333 16.80 -3.40 4.23
CA ARG A 333 17.18 -4.29 5.34
C ARG A 333 18.34 -3.71 6.14
N GLU A 334 19.40 -3.25 5.50
CA GLU A 334 20.54 -2.60 6.13
C GLU A 334 20.10 -1.36 6.93
N ALA A 335 19.21 -0.54 6.35
CA ALA A 335 18.68 0.65 7.01
C ALA A 335 17.88 0.31 8.28
N HIS A 336 17.05 -0.76 8.25
CA HIS A 336 16.34 -1.23 9.44
C HIS A 336 17.27 -1.76 10.51
N VAL A 337 18.30 -2.54 10.16
CA VAL A 337 19.31 -3.01 11.12
C VAL A 337 20.06 -1.82 11.76
N ALA A 338 20.40 -0.81 10.97
CA ALA A 338 21.05 0.40 11.49
C ALA A 338 20.11 1.20 12.41
N LEU A 339 18.81 1.28 12.05
CA LEU A 339 17.77 1.90 12.87
C LEU A 339 17.64 1.21 14.22
N TYR A 340 17.51 -0.12 14.24
CA TYR A 340 17.39 -0.91 15.48
C TYR A 340 18.61 -0.75 16.37
N ARG A 341 19.84 -0.84 15.81
CA ARG A 341 21.08 -0.63 16.57
C ARG A 341 21.20 0.78 17.16
N ARG A 342 20.63 1.78 16.52
CA ARG A 342 20.59 3.15 17.03
C ARG A 342 19.59 3.27 18.18
N SER A 343 18.39 2.70 18.04
CA SER A 343 17.36 2.67 19.07
C SER A 343 17.89 2.05 20.39
N LEU A 344 18.58 0.91 20.29
CA LEU A 344 19.17 0.21 21.44
C LEU A 344 20.30 1.01 22.13
N ARG A 345 21.01 1.91 21.44
CA ARG A 345 22.08 2.73 22.04
C ARG A 345 21.58 3.99 22.73
N THR A 346 20.45 4.52 22.31
CA THR A 346 19.92 5.78 22.83
C THR A 346 19.46 5.63 24.27
N GLU A 347 18.97 4.47 24.67
CA GLU A 347 18.48 4.19 26.03
C GLU A 347 19.61 3.93 27.04
N HIS A 348 20.74 3.38 26.61
CA HIS A 348 21.90 3.18 27.50
C HIS A 348 22.68 4.46 27.81
N ALA A 349 22.29 5.59 27.23
CA ALA A 349 22.97 6.89 27.40
C ALA A 349 22.14 7.92 28.20
N ALA A 350 20.91 7.58 28.60
CA ALA A 350 20.00 8.42 29.38
C ALA A 350 19.90 7.95 30.83
#